data_733a5b6e0bcd8d16d725b6335abf761b
#
_entry.id   733a5b6e0bcd8d16d725b6335abf761b
#
_cell.length_a   1.000
_cell.length_b   1.000
_cell.length_c   1.000
_cell.angle_alpha   90.00
_cell.angle_beta   90.00
_cell.angle_gamma   90.00
#
_symmetry.space_group_name_H-M   'P 1'
#
loop_
_entity.id
_entity.type
_entity.pdbx_description
1 polymer ?
#
loop_
_entity_poly.entity_id
_entity_poly.type
_entity_poly.pdbx_seq_one_letter_code
_entity_poly.pdbx_strand_id
1 'polypeptide(L)' 'MGPIMIESFVPGRVRLRSRLLRDPETAGALRRSLLDIRGVRSVSLNERTGGLLLEYDAERLPLSLLSGALPLFERLHH' A
#
# COMPACT_ATOMS: atom_id res chain seq x y z
N MET A 1 12.97 13.47 -2.36
CA MET A 1 11.53 13.17 -2.29
C MET A 1 11.32 11.69 -2.50
N GLY A 2 10.58 11.05 -1.60
CA GLY A 2 10.35 9.62 -1.69
C GLY A 2 9.41 9.25 -2.84
N PRO A 3 9.43 7.98 -3.28
CA PRO A 3 8.58 7.51 -4.37
C PRO A 3 7.12 7.36 -3.95
N ILE A 4 6.83 7.41 -2.66
CA ILE A 4 5.51 7.16 -2.12
C ILE A 4 4.96 8.42 -1.47
N MET A 5 3.73 8.78 -1.86
CA MET A 5 3.02 9.89 -1.27
C MET A 5 1.75 9.36 -0.61
N ILE A 6 1.60 9.60 0.69
CA ILE A 6 0.38 9.25 1.39
C ILE A 6 -0.60 10.40 1.22
N GLU A 7 -1.71 10.13 0.52
CA GLU A 7 -2.70 11.15 0.22
C GLU A 7 -3.75 11.28 1.32
N SER A 8 -4.07 10.17 1.97
CA SER A 8 -5.10 10.16 3.01
C SER A 8 -4.84 9.00 3.94
N PHE A 9 -5.02 9.22 5.22
CA PHE A 9 -4.89 8.19 6.24
C PHE A 9 -5.97 8.37 7.29
N VAL A 10 -6.85 7.38 7.38
CA VAL A 10 -7.80 7.25 8.49
C VAL A 10 -7.71 5.81 8.99
N PRO A 11 -8.06 5.54 10.25
CA PRO A 11 -8.03 4.16 10.75
C PRO A 11 -8.83 3.22 9.84
N GLY A 12 -8.20 2.17 9.36
CA GLY A 12 -8.82 1.20 8.48
C GLY A 12 -8.74 1.51 7.00
N ARG A 13 -8.23 2.68 6.62
CA ARG A 13 -8.20 3.07 5.21
C ARG A 13 -7.03 4.00 4.90
N VAL A 14 -6.16 3.55 4.00
CA VAL A 14 -5.00 4.34 3.57
C VAL A 14 -5.06 4.53 2.07
N ARG A 15 -4.89 5.76 1.63
CA ARG A 15 -4.76 6.07 0.21
C ARG A 15 -3.36 6.64 -0.04
N LEU A 16 -2.67 6.03 -0.98
CA LEU A 16 -1.33 6.49 -1.33
C LEU A 16 -1.15 6.50 -2.84
N ARG A 17 -0.07 7.14 -3.27
CA ARG A 17 0.29 7.23 -4.68
C ARG A 17 1.78 7.03 -4.84
N SER A 18 2.16 6.28 -5.88
CA SER A 18 3.55 6.10 -6.25
C SER A 18 3.64 5.87 -7.76
N ARG A 19 4.65 6.48 -8.38
CA ARG A 19 4.90 6.24 -9.80
C ARG A 19 5.27 4.78 -10.06
N LEU A 20 5.83 4.10 -9.07
CA LEU A 20 6.17 2.68 -9.18
C LEU A 20 4.94 1.81 -9.41
N LEU A 21 3.78 2.26 -8.93
CA LEU A 21 2.54 1.50 -9.06
C LEU A 21 1.90 1.66 -10.45
N ARG A 22 2.48 2.46 -11.31
CA ARG A 22 2.06 2.55 -12.72
C ARG A 22 2.61 1.38 -13.52
N ASP A 23 3.60 0.68 -13.01
CA ASP A 23 4.12 -0.54 -13.60
C ASP A 23 3.27 -1.73 -13.11
N PRO A 24 2.60 -2.46 -14.04
CA PRO A 24 1.70 -3.56 -13.66
C PRO A 24 2.38 -4.67 -12.85
N GLU A 25 3.63 -4.99 -13.14
CA GLU A 25 4.34 -6.02 -12.39
C GLU A 25 4.60 -5.59 -10.95
N THR A 26 5.07 -4.37 -10.78
CA THR A 26 5.32 -3.82 -9.45
C THR A 26 4.03 -3.71 -8.65
N ALA A 27 2.98 -3.21 -9.29
CA ALA A 27 1.68 -3.06 -8.64
C ALA A 27 1.11 -4.42 -8.22
N GLY A 28 1.21 -5.42 -9.10
CA GLY A 28 0.73 -6.77 -8.80
C GLY A 28 1.50 -7.44 -7.67
N ALA A 29 2.83 -7.26 -7.65
CA ALA A 29 3.66 -7.81 -6.59
C ALA A 29 3.33 -7.18 -5.25
N LEU A 30 3.18 -5.86 -5.22
CA LEU A 30 2.83 -5.15 -3.99
C LEU A 30 1.43 -5.55 -3.51
N ARG A 31 0.48 -5.65 -4.43
CA ARG A 31 -0.88 -6.06 -4.07
C ARG A 31 -0.88 -7.42 -3.40
N ARG A 32 -0.14 -8.39 -3.96
CA ARG A 32 -0.06 -9.73 -3.39
C ARG A 32 0.58 -9.70 -2.01
N SER A 33 1.64 -8.93 -1.85
CA SER A 33 2.32 -8.80 -0.56
C SER A 33 1.39 -8.21 0.49
N LEU A 34 0.62 -7.19 0.13
CA LEU A 34 -0.31 -6.55 1.06
C LEU A 34 -1.48 -7.47 1.41
N LEU A 35 -2.01 -8.19 0.43
CA LEU A 35 -3.12 -9.12 0.68
C LEU A 35 -2.72 -10.30 1.55
N ASP A 36 -1.42 -10.59 1.61
CA ASP A 36 -0.89 -11.64 2.47
C ASP A 36 -0.84 -11.23 3.94
N ILE A 37 -0.95 -9.94 4.22
CA ILE A 37 -0.92 -9.44 5.59
C ILE A 37 -2.28 -9.70 6.23
N ARG A 38 -2.24 -10.39 7.40
CA ARG A 38 -3.47 -10.66 8.13
C ARG A 38 -4.09 -9.35 8.61
N GLY A 39 -5.37 -9.19 8.34
CA GLY A 39 -6.10 -7.97 8.67
C GLY A 39 -6.34 -7.05 7.49
N VAL A 40 -5.64 -7.25 6.39
CA VAL A 40 -5.90 -6.52 5.16
C VAL A 40 -7.16 -7.07 4.51
N ARG A 41 -8.12 -6.19 4.21
CA ARG A 41 -9.39 -6.59 3.61
C ARG A 41 -9.37 -6.49 2.10
N SER A 42 -8.85 -5.38 1.58
CA SER A 42 -8.82 -5.18 0.15
C SER A 42 -7.70 -4.23 -0.23
N VAL A 43 -7.22 -4.40 -1.46
CA VAL A 43 -6.23 -3.52 -2.06
C VAL A 43 -6.75 -3.17 -3.45
N SER A 44 -7.00 -1.89 -3.68
CA SER A 44 -7.44 -1.39 -4.97
C SER A 44 -6.32 -0.57 -5.61
N LEU A 45 -6.06 -0.84 -6.88
CA LEU A 45 -4.98 -0.17 -7.61
C LEU A 45 -5.55 0.56 -8.81
N ASN A 46 -5.01 1.76 -9.06
CA ASN A 46 -5.28 2.50 -10.28
C ASN A 46 -3.95 2.71 -10.99
N GLU A 47 -3.69 1.89 -11.99
CA GLU A 47 -2.42 1.93 -12.73
C GLU A 47 -2.23 3.23 -13.50
N ARG A 48 -3.30 3.92 -13.85
CA ARG A 48 -3.22 5.18 -14.59
C ARG A 48 -2.59 6.28 -13.76
N THR A 49 -2.89 6.31 -12.46
CA THR A 49 -2.42 7.35 -11.56
C THR A 49 -1.33 6.90 -10.62
N GLY A 50 -1.12 5.58 -10.50
CA GLY A 50 -0.26 5.00 -9.49
C GLY A 50 -0.89 5.04 -8.11
N GLY A 51 -2.21 5.19 -8.04
CA GLY A 51 -2.94 5.24 -6.78
C GLY A 51 -3.21 3.86 -6.20
N LEU A 52 -3.19 3.78 -4.89
CA LEU A 52 -3.53 2.56 -4.17
C LEU A 52 -4.43 2.90 -2.99
N LEU A 53 -5.50 2.14 -2.85
CA LEU A 53 -6.38 2.23 -1.69
C LEU A 53 -6.28 0.92 -0.93
N LEU A 54 -5.80 1.01 0.31
CA LEU A 54 -5.69 -0.13 1.21
C LEU A 54 -6.78 -0.03 2.27
N GLU A 55 -7.61 -1.06 2.35
CA GLU A 55 -8.62 -1.18 3.39
C GLU A 55 -8.24 -2.35 4.30
N TYR A 56 -8.26 -2.11 5.60
CA TYR A 56 -7.81 -3.09 6.57
C TYR A 56 -8.62 -2.98 7.85
N ASP A 57 -8.53 -4.01 8.68
CA ASP A 57 -9.16 -4.02 9.99
C ASP A 57 -8.23 -3.32 10.98
N ALA A 58 -8.59 -2.10 11.38
CA ALA A 58 -7.77 -1.30 12.28
C ALA A 58 -7.56 -1.94 13.64
N GLU A 59 -8.45 -2.82 14.07
CA GLU A 59 -8.30 -3.53 15.33
C GLU A 59 -7.30 -4.67 15.22
N ARG A 60 -7.28 -5.36 14.08
CA ARG A 60 -6.38 -6.48 13.83
C ARG A 60 -5.02 -6.07 13.30
N LEU A 61 -4.98 -4.95 12.60
CA LEU A 61 -3.77 -4.42 11.98
C LEU A 61 -3.48 -3.05 12.57
N PRO A 62 -2.83 -2.97 13.73
CA PRO A 62 -2.50 -1.68 14.31
C PRO A 62 -1.48 -0.94 13.45
N LEU A 63 -1.41 0.38 13.66
CA LEU A 63 -0.52 1.25 12.90
C LEU A 63 0.94 0.77 12.91
N SER A 64 1.36 0.15 14.01
CA SER A 64 2.71 -0.39 14.10
C SER A 64 3.01 -1.47 13.06
N LEU A 65 2.00 -2.27 12.70
CA LEU A 65 2.17 -3.28 11.65
C LEU A 65 2.13 -2.65 10.27
N LEU A 66 1.38 -1.57 10.09
CA LEU A 66 1.40 -0.83 8.84
C LEU A 66 2.76 -0.20 8.59
N SER A 67 3.39 0.34 9.63
CA SER A 67 4.74 0.87 9.46
C SER A 67 5.73 -0.24 9.12
N GLY A 68 5.45 -1.48 9.53
CA GLY A 68 6.22 -2.64 9.12
C GLY A 68 6.11 -2.96 7.63
N ALA A 69 5.05 -2.49 6.96
CA ALA A 69 4.89 -2.66 5.51
C ALA A 69 5.67 -1.63 4.71
N LEU A 70 6.12 -0.55 5.32
CA LEU A 70 6.88 0.49 4.63
C LEU A 70 8.16 -0.03 3.97
N PRO A 71 8.91 -0.97 4.56
CA PRO A 71 10.08 -1.52 3.89
C PRO A 71 9.78 -2.16 2.55
N LEU A 72 8.58 -2.67 2.33
CA LEU A 72 8.19 -3.22 1.04
C LEU A 72 8.15 -2.14 -0.02
N PHE A 73 7.64 -0.97 0.33
CA PHE A 73 7.62 0.18 -0.57
C PHE A 73 9.03 0.69 -0.86
N GLU A 74 9.87 0.70 0.16
CA GLU A 74 11.26 1.13 0.00
C GLU A 74 12.04 0.19 -0.92
N ARG A 75 11.77 -1.11 -0.85
CA ARG A 75 12.38 -2.08 -1.74
C ARG A 75 11.99 -1.84 -3.19
N LEU A 76 10.77 -1.41 -3.42
CA LEU A 76 10.31 -1.08 -4.77
C LEU A 76 10.98 0.17 -5.31
N HIS A 77 11.48 1.03 -4.40
CA HIS A 77 12.19 2.24 -4.76
C HIS A 77 13.57 1.96 -5.35
N HIS A 78 14.18 0.88 -4.97
CA HIS A 78 15.48 0.47 -5.46
C HIS A 78 15.34 -0.47 -6.64
#